data_28429a24ee503f5937e44223be0bdb6b
#
_entry.id   28429a24ee503f5937e44223be0bdb6b
#
_cell.length_a   1.000
_cell.length_b   1.000
_cell.length_c   1.000
_cell.angle_alpha   90.00
_cell.angle_beta   90.00
_cell.angle_gamma   90.00
#
_symmetry.space_group_name_H-M   'P 1'
#
loop_
_entity.id
_entity.type
_entity.pdbx_description
1 polymer ?
#
loop_
_entity_poly.entity_id
_entity_poly.type
_entity_poly.pdbx_seq_one_letter_code
_entity_poly.pdbx_strand_id
1 'polypeptide(L)'
;MKDFYNLTRQTGRSWQAGLAKNITFIVTKDCQLACKYCYLVGKNEKERMTWSIAKKAIDYVLAHENEFREQSVIWDFIGGEPFLEIELIDKICDYLKTEMFRLNHHWFNSYRFSFSTNGINYDSKRVQEFIEKNRDHLSIGITIDGTKKKHDLNRIWKGEGERGSYEDVVRNIPLWLRQFPEGATKVTISSADIPYIKESVLHLYSLGIREVNINVVFEDVWKDGDDLLFEQQLMDLADAIIEEKWYENYACSFFAEFIGKPMDPETDNQNWCGAGKMLAVDAAGNFYPCTRFAAYSLRDKKPIIIGNVYDGIDSNLLRPFLSLDRLTQSPQKCIECEVASGCAWCQGENYDAAETDTIFQRSTAICKMHKARVRANNYYWNKLYRKLEQENGKTEYESSHSNPIEEPC
;
A
#
# COMPACT_ATOMS: atom_id res chain seq x y z
N MET A 1 -10.01 -19.52 -8.96
CA MET A 1 -9.70 -18.09 -9.15
C MET A 1 -10.93 -17.17 -9.22
N LYS A 2 -12.02 -17.52 -9.95
CA LYS A 2 -13.24 -16.69 -10.00
C LYS A 2 -13.95 -16.50 -8.66
N ASP A 3 -13.89 -17.45 -7.74
CA ASP A 3 -14.62 -17.39 -6.47
C ASP A 3 -13.87 -16.64 -5.37
N PHE A 4 -12.55 -16.61 -5.42
CA PHE A 4 -11.71 -15.85 -4.50
C PHE A 4 -11.93 -14.32 -4.65
N TYR A 5 -12.03 -13.85 -5.88
CA TYR A 5 -12.41 -12.46 -6.18
C TYR A 5 -13.89 -12.16 -5.89
N ASN A 6 -14.77 -13.15 -5.88
CA ASN A 6 -16.20 -12.95 -5.62
C ASN A 6 -16.55 -12.85 -4.13
N LEU A 7 -15.84 -13.53 -3.24
CA LEU A 7 -16.02 -13.37 -1.78
C LEU A 7 -15.57 -11.98 -1.30
N THR A 8 -14.49 -11.47 -1.84
CA THR A 8 -14.07 -10.07 -1.63
C THR A 8 -14.95 -9.07 -2.39
N ARG A 9 -15.65 -9.48 -3.45
CA ARG A 9 -16.49 -8.59 -4.26
C ARG A 9 -17.82 -8.20 -3.63
N GLN A 10 -18.42 -8.97 -2.75
CA GLN A 10 -19.70 -8.61 -2.13
C GLN A 10 -19.54 -7.59 -0.97
N THR A 11 -18.44 -7.69 -0.22
CA THR A 11 -18.05 -6.66 0.76
C THR A 11 -16.97 -5.71 0.22
N GLY A 12 -16.28 -6.08 -0.86
CA GLY A 12 -15.11 -5.40 -1.38
C GLY A 12 -15.36 -4.29 -2.40
N ARG A 13 -16.52 -4.22 -3.05
CA ARG A 13 -16.74 -3.24 -4.13
C ARG A 13 -16.69 -1.79 -3.65
N SER A 14 -17.20 -1.49 -2.46
CA SER A 14 -17.13 -0.15 -1.89
C SER A 14 -15.72 0.22 -1.39
N TRP A 15 -14.91 -0.79 -1.02
CA TRP A 15 -13.57 -0.58 -0.48
C TRP A 15 -12.48 -0.43 -1.55
N GLN A 16 -12.62 -1.13 -2.68
CA GLN A 16 -11.58 -1.22 -3.71
C GLN A 16 -11.70 -0.22 -4.85
N ALA A 17 -12.88 0.26 -5.17
CA ALA A 17 -13.13 1.09 -6.36
C ALA A 17 -13.03 2.61 -6.12
N GLY A 18 -12.34 3.06 -5.07
CA GLY A 18 -12.29 4.48 -4.71
C GLY A 18 -13.63 5.03 -4.20
N LEU A 19 -14.56 4.15 -3.85
CA LEU A 19 -15.87 4.49 -3.28
C LEU A 19 -15.82 4.66 -1.75
N ALA A 20 -14.72 4.28 -1.13
CA ALA A 20 -14.48 4.47 0.29
C ALA A 20 -13.60 5.69 0.55
N LYS A 21 -13.98 6.53 1.49
CA LYS A 21 -13.09 7.53 2.06
C LYS A 21 -12.03 6.85 2.89
N ASN A 22 -10.77 7.19 2.67
CA ASN A 22 -9.68 6.76 3.53
C ASN A 22 -9.30 7.92 4.46
N ILE A 23 -9.42 7.69 5.78
CA ILE A 23 -9.06 8.65 6.83
C ILE A 23 -8.02 8.01 7.72
N THR A 24 -6.81 8.56 7.68
CA THR A 24 -5.64 8.00 8.36
C THR A 24 -5.29 8.80 9.61
N PHE A 25 -5.28 8.13 10.76
CA PHE A 25 -4.75 8.66 12.01
C PHE A 25 -3.28 8.30 12.15
N ILE A 26 -2.41 9.31 12.23
CA ILE A 26 -0.99 9.14 12.54
C ILE A 26 -0.86 9.18 14.06
N VAL A 27 -1.05 8.02 14.68
CA VAL A 27 -1.21 7.94 16.15
C VAL A 27 0.09 8.10 16.92
N THR A 28 1.23 7.81 16.28
CA THR A 28 2.57 7.94 16.89
C THR A 28 3.65 8.03 15.81
N LYS A 29 4.77 8.69 16.14
CA LYS A 29 6.00 8.63 15.33
C LYS A 29 6.96 7.54 15.84
N ASP A 30 6.71 6.93 16.99
CA ASP A 30 7.60 5.92 17.58
C ASP A 30 7.42 4.55 16.94
N CYS A 31 8.50 3.79 16.86
CA CYS A 31 8.55 2.43 16.35
C CYS A 31 9.65 1.65 17.04
N GLN A 32 9.46 0.34 17.27
CA GLN A 32 10.51 -0.54 17.76
C GLN A 32 11.61 -0.77 16.72
N LEU A 33 11.27 -0.60 15.43
CA LEU A 33 12.18 -0.87 14.32
C LEU A 33 12.77 0.39 13.70
N ALA A 34 13.98 0.24 13.14
CA ALA A 34 14.70 1.23 12.35
C ALA A 34 14.91 0.73 10.91
N CYS A 35 13.81 0.39 10.22
CA CYS A 35 13.88 -0.15 8.86
C CYS A 35 14.60 0.80 7.90
N LYS A 36 15.60 0.28 7.15
CA LYS A 36 16.49 1.09 6.29
C LYS A 36 15.77 1.75 5.12
N TYR A 37 14.72 1.13 4.58
CA TYR A 37 13.90 1.66 3.47
C TYR A 37 12.69 2.48 3.94
N CYS A 38 12.56 2.75 5.24
CA CYS A 38 11.37 3.42 5.74
C CYS A 38 11.28 4.85 5.24
N TYR A 39 10.20 5.19 4.56
CA TYR A 39 9.96 6.54 4.07
C TYR A 39 9.70 7.57 5.18
N LEU A 40 9.50 7.13 6.42
CA LEU A 40 9.33 8.00 7.57
C LEU A 40 10.70 8.47 8.06
N VAL A 41 11.18 9.59 7.53
CA VAL A 41 12.50 10.15 7.87
C VAL A 41 12.58 10.69 9.29
N GLY A 42 11.47 11.23 9.81
CA GLY A 42 11.32 11.75 11.17
C GLY A 42 10.73 10.75 12.17
N LYS A 43 10.85 9.44 11.94
CA LYS A 43 10.35 8.44 12.88
C LYS A 43 11.23 8.32 14.13
N ASN A 44 10.71 7.63 15.13
CA ASN A 44 11.33 7.40 16.44
C ASN A 44 11.34 8.61 17.38
N GLU A 45 10.61 9.65 17.04
CA GLU A 45 10.24 10.70 17.97
C GLU A 45 9.13 10.20 18.92
N LYS A 46 9.09 10.77 20.15
CA LYS A 46 8.09 10.39 21.16
C LYS A 46 6.74 11.10 20.99
N GLU A 47 6.51 11.71 19.86
CA GLU A 47 5.25 12.40 19.58
C GLU A 47 4.13 11.38 19.40
N ARG A 48 3.03 11.61 20.11
CA ARG A 48 1.84 10.74 20.15
C ARG A 48 0.59 11.58 20.03
N MET A 49 -0.39 11.07 19.32
CA MET A 49 -1.70 11.70 19.24
C MET A 49 -2.40 11.66 20.60
N THR A 50 -3.01 12.76 20.97
CA THR A 50 -3.83 12.80 22.18
C THR A 50 -5.29 12.46 21.86
N TRP A 51 -6.01 11.97 22.87
CA TRP A 51 -7.45 11.75 22.73
C TRP A 51 -8.21 13.01 22.30
N SER A 52 -7.82 14.17 22.80
CA SER A 52 -8.47 15.44 22.46
C SER A 52 -8.37 15.74 20.96
N ILE A 53 -7.20 15.51 20.35
CA ILE A 53 -6.97 15.72 18.91
C ILE A 53 -7.75 14.68 18.12
N ALA A 54 -7.64 13.40 18.45
CA ALA A 54 -8.37 12.33 17.77
C ALA A 54 -9.89 12.60 17.77
N LYS A 55 -10.43 12.96 18.95
CA LYS A 55 -11.86 13.30 19.10
C LYS A 55 -12.28 14.45 18.20
N LYS A 56 -11.51 15.55 18.17
CA LYS A 56 -11.81 16.72 17.32
C LYS A 56 -11.80 16.35 15.83
N ALA A 57 -10.84 15.53 15.40
CA ALA A 57 -10.78 15.06 14.02
C ALA A 57 -12.01 14.24 13.66
N ILE A 58 -12.44 13.33 14.53
CA ILE A 58 -13.66 12.52 14.35
C ILE A 58 -14.89 13.41 14.30
N ASP A 59 -15.04 14.31 15.28
CA ASP A 59 -16.17 15.23 15.35
C ASP A 59 -16.28 16.09 14.08
N TYR A 60 -15.14 16.60 13.58
CA TYR A 60 -15.09 17.36 12.34
C TYR A 60 -15.58 16.51 11.15
N VAL A 61 -15.00 15.33 10.96
CA VAL A 61 -15.30 14.47 9.82
C VAL A 61 -16.79 14.07 9.82
N LEU A 62 -17.31 13.61 10.97
CA LEU A 62 -18.70 13.14 11.06
C LEU A 62 -19.74 14.29 10.97
N ALA A 63 -19.33 15.53 11.30
CA ALA A 63 -20.22 16.69 11.18
C ALA A 63 -20.27 17.27 9.74
N HIS A 64 -19.35 16.92 8.85
CA HIS A 64 -19.22 17.49 7.52
C HIS A 64 -19.53 16.50 6.39
N GLU A 65 -20.65 15.79 6.47
CA GLU A 65 -21.09 14.78 5.48
C GLU A 65 -21.09 15.30 4.03
N ASN A 66 -21.27 16.62 3.83
CA ASN A 66 -21.19 17.24 2.51
C ASN A 66 -19.78 17.25 1.90
N GLU A 67 -18.75 17.19 2.72
CA GLU A 67 -17.34 17.08 2.30
C GLU A 67 -16.91 15.63 2.14
N PHE A 68 -17.56 14.70 2.83
CA PHE A 68 -17.26 13.27 2.91
C PHE A 68 -18.45 12.44 2.42
N ARG A 69 -18.61 12.39 1.08
CA ARG A 69 -19.80 11.80 0.42
C ARG A 69 -19.62 10.35 -0.01
N GLU A 70 -18.45 9.77 0.23
CA GLU A 70 -18.15 8.40 -0.13
C GLU A 70 -19.11 7.44 0.58
N GLN A 71 -19.50 6.34 -0.11
CA GLN A 71 -20.49 5.39 0.41
C GLN A 71 -20.01 4.62 1.66
N SER A 72 -18.71 4.56 1.85
CA SER A 72 -18.06 3.83 2.95
C SER A 72 -16.82 4.56 3.43
N VAL A 73 -16.28 4.14 4.58
CA VAL A 73 -15.08 4.72 5.15
C VAL A 73 -14.10 3.64 5.63
N ILE A 74 -12.83 3.88 5.39
CA ILE A 74 -11.71 3.16 5.99
C ILE A 74 -11.04 4.10 6.99
N TRP A 75 -11.14 3.74 8.26
CA TRP A 75 -10.41 4.38 9.34
C TRP A 75 -9.07 3.68 9.48
N ASP A 76 -8.03 4.28 8.94
CA ASP A 76 -6.69 3.70 8.85
C ASP A 76 -5.81 4.23 9.99
N PHE A 77 -5.11 3.33 10.67
CA PHE A 77 -4.23 3.68 11.78
C PHE A 77 -2.79 3.36 11.40
N ILE A 78 -1.98 4.40 11.40
CA ILE A 78 -0.55 4.29 11.11
C ILE A 78 0.27 5.05 12.14
N GLY A 79 1.57 4.99 11.95
CA GLY A 79 2.56 5.74 12.69
C GLY A 79 3.94 5.20 12.36
N GLY A 80 4.84 5.23 13.33
CA GLY A 80 5.99 4.34 13.33
C GLY A 80 5.50 2.89 13.46
N GLU A 81 4.85 2.57 14.60
CA GLU A 81 4.12 1.32 14.81
C GLU A 81 2.79 1.60 15.55
N PRO A 82 1.63 1.39 14.90
CA PRO A 82 0.34 1.76 15.49
C PRO A 82 -0.01 0.97 16.77
N PHE A 83 0.39 -0.29 16.88
CA PHE A 83 0.08 -1.10 18.07
C PHE A 83 0.82 -0.68 19.35
N LEU A 84 1.73 0.29 19.27
CA LEU A 84 2.25 0.96 20.47
C LEU A 84 1.19 1.85 21.14
N GLU A 85 0.16 2.27 20.38
CA GLU A 85 -0.92 3.14 20.86
C GLU A 85 -2.28 2.43 20.87
N ILE A 86 -2.30 1.13 21.11
CA ILE A 86 -3.53 0.31 21.04
C ILE A 86 -4.63 0.80 22.00
N GLU A 87 -4.28 1.37 23.16
CA GLU A 87 -5.24 1.94 24.10
C GLU A 87 -5.97 3.16 23.52
N LEU A 88 -5.23 4.04 22.86
CA LEU A 88 -5.81 5.21 22.18
C LEU A 88 -6.66 4.76 21.00
N ILE A 89 -6.15 3.82 20.20
CA ILE A 89 -6.85 3.29 19.02
C ILE A 89 -8.17 2.64 19.43
N ASP A 90 -8.17 1.83 20.48
CA ASP A 90 -9.38 1.18 20.98
C ASP A 90 -10.45 2.20 21.39
N LYS A 91 -10.02 3.25 22.08
CA LYS A 91 -10.90 4.37 22.46
C LYS A 91 -11.43 5.12 21.26
N ILE A 92 -10.61 5.34 20.23
CA ILE A 92 -11.02 5.95 18.95
C ILE A 92 -12.08 5.09 18.25
N CYS A 93 -11.86 3.78 18.15
CA CYS A 93 -12.79 2.86 17.51
C CYS A 93 -14.15 2.81 18.22
N ASP A 94 -14.14 2.79 19.56
CA ASP A 94 -15.39 2.83 20.33
C ASP A 94 -16.15 4.13 20.13
N TYR A 95 -15.44 5.25 20.13
CA TYR A 95 -16.05 6.56 19.91
C TYR A 95 -16.63 6.68 18.50
N LEU A 96 -15.90 6.24 17.47
CA LEU A 96 -16.38 6.21 16.09
C LEU A 96 -17.68 5.41 15.95
N LYS A 97 -17.74 4.19 16.50
CA LYS A 97 -18.95 3.36 16.47
C LYS A 97 -20.13 4.05 17.15
N THR A 98 -19.87 4.63 18.33
CA THR A 98 -20.91 5.32 19.11
C THR A 98 -21.42 6.56 18.41
N GLU A 99 -20.55 7.40 17.88
CA GLU A 99 -20.94 8.66 17.23
C GLU A 99 -21.61 8.42 15.87
N MET A 100 -21.10 7.49 15.04
CA MET A 100 -21.77 7.12 13.80
C MET A 100 -23.19 6.59 14.07
N PHE A 101 -23.37 5.78 15.13
CA PHE A 101 -24.71 5.32 15.53
C PHE A 101 -25.59 6.48 16.01
N ARG A 102 -25.08 7.31 16.94
CA ARG A 102 -25.82 8.45 17.52
C ARG A 102 -26.28 9.45 16.47
N LEU A 103 -25.44 9.70 15.46
CA LEU A 103 -25.73 10.63 14.35
C LEU A 103 -26.57 9.99 13.24
N ASN A 104 -26.88 8.69 13.32
CA ASN A 104 -27.43 7.93 12.19
C ASN A 104 -26.63 8.15 10.90
N HIS A 105 -25.30 8.20 11.03
CA HIS A 105 -24.37 8.52 9.94
C HIS A 105 -24.41 7.42 8.88
N HIS A 106 -24.35 7.79 7.60
CA HIS A 106 -24.45 6.85 6.47
C HIS A 106 -23.32 5.79 6.47
N TRP A 107 -22.18 6.06 7.10
CA TRP A 107 -21.08 5.11 7.25
C TRP A 107 -21.28 4.05 8.34
N PHE A 108 -22.30 4.18 9.21
CA PHE A 108 -22.45 3.24 10.35
C PHE A 108 -22.51 1.78 9.94
N ASN A 109 -23.08 1.48 8.79
CA ASN A 109 -23.16 0.12 8.26
C ASN A 109 -22.08 -0.20 7.21
N SER A 110 -21.15 0.72 6.95
CA SER A 110 -20.17 0.60 5.88
C SER A 110 -18.82 1.22 6.26
N TYR A 111 -18.21 0.70 7.33
CA TYR A 111 -16.90 1.14 7.80
C TYR A 111 -15.96 -0.04 8.03
N ARG A 112 -14.65 0.25 8.03
CA ARG A 112 -13.58 -0.70 8.37
C ARG A 112 -12.44 0.02 9.08
N PHE A 113 -11.86 -0.65 10.07
CA PHE A 113 -10.60 -0.24 10.71
C PHE A 113 -9.45 -0.97 10.03
N SER A 114 -8.44 -0.23 9.56
CA SER A 114 -7.32 -0.75 8.80
C SER A 114 -6.00 -0.51 9.53
N PHE A 115 -5.10 -1.50 9.43
CA PHE A 115 -3.78 -1.46 10.07
C PHE A 115 -2.71 -2.05 9.17
N SER A 116 -1.58 -1.35 9.12
CA SER A 116 -0.31 -1.93 8.69
C SER A 116 0.63 -1.94 9.89
N THR A 117 1.01 -3.13 10.36
CA THR A 117 1.86 -3.31 11.54
C THR A 117 3.14 -4.06 11.22
N ASN A 118 4.19 -3.84 12.01
CA ASN A 118 5.39 -4.65 11.96
C ASN A 118 5.19 -6.06 12.56
N GLY A 119 4.06 -6.32 13.21
CA GLY A 119 3.68 -7.62 13.73
C GLY A 119 4.33 -8.03 15.05
N ILE A 120 5.25 -7.25 15.62
CA ILE A 120 5.98 -7.63 16.84
C ILE A 120 5.05 -7.78 18.05
N ASN A 121 4.14 -6.82 18.22
CA ASN A 121 3.20 -6.80 19.37
C ASN A 121 1.88 -7.51 19.05
N TYR A 122 1.78 -8.25 17.94
CA TYR A 122 0.53 -8.84 17.50
C TYR A 122 -0.10 -9.79 18.53
N ASP A 123 0.72 -10.62 19.18
CA ASP A 123 0.30 -11.59 20.20
C ASP A 123 0.08 -11.00 21.61
N SER A 124 0.29 -9.70 21.79
CA SER A 124 0.08 -9.07 23.08
C SER A 124 -1.38 -9.15 23.53
N LYS A 125 -1.61 -9.37 24.82
CA LYS A 125 -2.96 -9.51 25.40
C LYS A 125 -3.88 -8.37 24.94
N ARG A 126 -3.39 -7.13 24.99
CA ARG A 126 -4.20 -5.96 24.69
C ARG A 126 -4.58 -5.85 23.20
N VAL A 127 -3.66 -6.21 22.30
CA VAL A 127 -3.95 -6.28 20.85
C VAL A 127 -4.97 -7.38 20.59
N GLN A 128 -4.86 -8.53 21.23
CA GLN A 128 -5.80 -9.64 21.02
C GLN A 128 -7.21 -9.30 21.55
N GLU A 129 -7.34 -8.64 22.69
CA GLU A 129 -8.63 -8.13 23.20
C GLU A 129 -9.28 -7.14 22.23
N PHE A 130 -8.48 -6.25 21.65
CA PHE A 130 -8.95 -5.30 20.62
C PHE A 130 -9.42 -6.03 19.35
N ILE A 131 -8.65 -7.01 18.87
CA ILE A 131 -9.00 -7.80 17.68
C ILE A 131 -10.32 -8.55 17.91
N GLU A 132 -10.48 -9.23 19.03
CA GLU A 132 -11.72 -9.96 19.34
C GLU A 132 -12.94 -9.04 19.39
N LYS A 133 -12.79 -7.86 20.01
CA LYS A 133 -13.87 -6.87 20.11
C LYS A 133 -14.33 -6.30 18.76
N ASN A 134 -13.42 -6.17 17.80
CA ASN A 134 -13.67 -5.45 16.54
C ASN A 134 -13.60 -6.35 15.30
N ARG A 135 -13.55 -7.66 15.45
CA ARG A 135 -13.19 -8.66 14.45
C ARG A 135 -13.84 -8.47 13.07
N ASP A 136 -15.15 -8.20 13.05
CA ASP A 136 -15.93 -8.11 11.80
C ASP A 136 -15.63 -6.86 10.97
N HIS A 137 -14.99 -5.87 11.59
CA HIS A 137 -14.65 -4.60 10.96
C HIS A 137 -13.15 -4.35 10.81
N LEU A 138 -12.31 -5.38 11.02
CA LEU A 138 -10.86 -5.23 10.97
C LEU A 138 -10.24 -5.70 9.65
N SER A 139 -9.20 -4.98 9.24
CA SER A 139 -8.24 -5.38 8.22
C SER A 139 -6.84 -5.14 8.77
N ILE A 140 -6.10 -6.21 9.04
CA ILE A 140 -4.75 -6.12 9.61
C ILE A 140 -3.77 -6.82 8.70
N GLY A 141 -2.83 -6.05 8.14
CA GLY A 141 -1.69 -6.57 7.38
C GLY A 141 -0.43 -6.55 8.25
N ILE A 142 0.22 -7.71 8.39
CA ILE A 142 1.55 -7.80 8.98
C ILE A 142 2.59 -7.65 7.88
N THR A 143 3.60 -6.78 8.11
CA THR A 143 4.72 -6.61 7.19
C THR A 143 5.80 -7.65 7.49
N ILE A 144 5.96 -8.62 6.59
CA ILE A 144 7.07 -9.57 6.56
C ILE A 144 7.63 -9.63 5.14
N ASP A 145 8.94 -9.34 4.99
CA ASP A 145 9.53 -9.05 3.69
C ASP A 145 10.04 -10.29 2.93
N GLY A 146 9.87 -11.48 3.48
CA GLY A 146 10.34 -12.72 2.86
C GLY A 146 11.18 -13.58 3.78
N THR A 147 12.25 -14.19 3.26
CA THR A 147 13.19 -14.98 4.05
C THR A 147 13.81 -14.16 5.18
N LYS A 148 14.29 -14.84 6.23
CA LYS A 148 15.00 -14.18 7.33
C LYS A 148 16.12 -13.26 6.82
N LYS A 149 16.90 -13.75 5.85
CA LYS A 149 18.03 -12.99 5.27
C LYS A 149 17.55 -11.68 4.65
N LYS A 150 16.51 -11.70 3.81
CA LYS A 150 15.97 -10.49 3.18
C LYS A 150 15.28 -9.58 4.19
N HIS A 151 14.46 -10.14 5.07
CA HIS A 151 13.75 -9.36 6.09
C HIS A 151 14.73 -8.61 7.00
N ASP A 152 15.71 -9.31 7.56
CA ASP A 152 16.68 -8.75 8.50
C ASP A 152 17.70 -7.82 7.84
N LEU A 153 17.85 -7.85 6.51
CA LEU A 153 18.67 -6.89 5.76
C LEU A 153 18.24 -5.44 6.01
N ASN A 154 16.93 -5.22 6.14
CA ASN A 154 16.35 -3.89 6.26
C ASN A 154 15.60 -3.66 7.58
N ARG A 155 14.90 -4.67 8.11
CA ARG A 155 13.98 -4.50 9.24
C ARG A 155 14.69 -4.85 10.56
N ILE A 156 15.51 -3.93 10.99
CA ILE A 156 16.35 -4.07 12.20
C ILE A 156 15.70 -3.38 13.42
N TRP A 157 16.03 -3.87 14.61
CA TRP A 157 15.65 -3.25 15.86
C TRP A 157 16.31 -1.90 16.07
N LYS A 158 15.56 -0.96 16.59
CA LYS A 158 16.06 0.36 16.97
C LYS A 158 17.02 0.26 18.15
N GLY A 159 18.25 0.78 17.97
CA GLY A 159 19.24 0.82 19.05
C GLY A 159 19.93 -0.51 19.37
N GLU A 160 19.65 -1.59 18.62
CA GLU A 160 20.24 -2.91 18.83
C GLU A 160 21.21 -3.33 17.70
N GLY A 161 21.87 -2.35 17.05
CA GLY A 161 22.77 -2.59 15.95
C GLY A 161 22.07 -3.19 14.73
N GLU A 162 22.62 -4.27 14.18
CA GLU A 162 22.07 -4.99 13.01
C GLU A 162 21.12 -6.14 13.40
N ARG A 163 20.60 -6.17 14.63
CA ARG A 163 19.64 -7.20 15.04
C ARG A 163 18.39 -7.12 14.19
N GLY A 164 18.12 -8.18 13.40
CA GLY A 164 16.90 -8.31 12.61
C GLY A 164 15.67 -8.63 13.45
N SER A 165 14.48 -8.41 12.87
CA SER A 165 13.19 -8.62 13.54
C SER A 165 12.43 -9.84 13.03
N TYR A 166 12.97 -10.62 12.10
CA TYR A 166 12.27 -11.74 11.46
C TYR A 166 11.68 -12.73 12.47
N GLU A 167 12.49 -13.19 13.44
CA GLU A 167 12.04 -14.19 14.43
C GLU A 167 10.89 -13.67 15.32
N ASP A 168 10.92 -12.37 15.63
CA ASP A 168 9.90 -11.71 16.43
C ASP A 168 8.58 -11.56 15.68
N VAL A 169 8.63 -11.48 14.34
CA VAL A 169 7.44 -11.33 13.48
C VAL A 169 6.88 -12.69 13.06
N VAL A 170 7.75 -13.60 12.57
CA VAL A 170 7.31 -14.87 11.98
C VAL A 170 6.54 -15.74 12.97
N ARG A 171 6.88 -15.70 14.25
CA ARG A 171 6.15 -16.43 15.31
C ARG A 171 4.67 -16.06 15.39
N ASN A 172 4.29 -14.84 14.97
CA ASN A 172 2.92 -14.34 15.01
C ASN A 172 2.12 -14.66 13.73
N ILE A 173 2.76 -15.07 12.65
CA ILE A 173 2.10 -15.37 11.38
C ILE A 173 1.02 -16.46 11.51
N PRO A 174 1.25 -17.60 12.21
CA PRO A 174 0.22 -18.62 12.36
C PRO A 174 -1.03 -18.13 13.13
N LEU A 175 -0.86 -17.27 14.13
CA LEU A 175 -1.98 -16.68 14.86
C LEU A 175 -2.75 -15.71 13.96
N TRP A 176 -2.03 -14.84 13.26
CA TRP A 176 -2.61 -13.88 12.32
C TRP A 176 -3.41 -14.54 11.21
N LEU A 177 -2.87 -15.58 10.56
CA LEU A 177 -3.57 -16.29 9.48
C LEU A 177 -4.80 -17.08 9.96
N ARG A 178 -4.82 -17.55 11.21
CA ARG A 178 -6.04 -18.12 11.80
C ARG A 178 -7.16 -17.09 11.99
N GLN A 179 -6.80 -15.85 12.33
CA GLN A 179 -7.75 -14.76 12.55
C GLN A 179 -8.15 -14.06 11.25
N PHE A 180 -7.21 -13.94 10.32
CA PHE A 180 -7.36 -13.29 9.02
C PHE A 180 -6.83 -14.20 7.90
N PRO A 181 -7.59 -15.23 7.49
CA PRO A 181 -7.14 -16.22 6.49
C PRO A 181 -6.79 -15.59 5.12
N GLU A 182 -7.42 -14.48 4.80
CA GLU A 182 -7.18 -13.68 3.58
C GLU A 182 -6.23 -12.49 3.83
N GLY A 183 -5.49 -12.54 4.92
CA GLY A 183 -4.54 -11.50 5.28
C GLY A 183 -3.41 -11.38 4.26
N ALA A 184 -3.19 -10.18 3.73
CA ALA A 184 -2.12 -9.88 2.81
C ALA A 184 -0.91 -9.27 3.54
N THR A 185 0.30 -9.63 3.12
CA THR A 185 1.52 -8.95 3.59
C THR A 185 1.96 -7.88 2.61
N LYS A 186 2.67 -6.87 3.14
CA LYS A 186 3.43 -5.92 2.32
C LYS A 186 4.90 -6.30 2.30
N VAL A 187 5.49 -6.28 1.12
CA VAL A 187 6.92 -6.48 0.90
C VAL A 187 7.48 -5.25 0.21
N THR A 188 8.58 -4.74 0.71
CA THR A 188 9.26 -3.60 0.09
C THR A 188 10.57 -4.08 -0.53
N ILE A 189 10.82 -3.62 -1.77
CA ILE A 189 12.01 -3.93 -2.54
C ILE A 189 12.79 -2.64 -2.81
N SER A 190 14.04 -2.63 -2.40
CA SER A 190 15.08 -1.66 -2.81
C SER A 190 16.15 -2.37 -3.64
N SER A 191 17.13 -1.64 -4.14
CA SER A 191 18.23 -2.21 -4.93
C SER A 191 18.91 -3.42 -4.25
N ALA A 192 19.17 -3.34 -2.94
CA ALA A 192 19.81 -4.42 -2.20
C ALA A 192 18.93 -5.69 -2.02
N ASP A 193 17.64 -5.57 -2.21
CA ASP A 193 16.66 -6.66 -2.01
C ASP A 193 16.47 -7.54 -3.25
N ILE A 194 16.81 -7.02 -4.44
CA ILE A 194 16.51 -7.66 -5.73
C ILE A 194 16.97 -9.12 -5.78
N PRO A 195 18.20 -9.49 -5.35
CA PRO A 195 18.69 -10.87 -5.45
C PRO A 195 17.86 -11.89 -4.65
N TYR A 196 16.98 -11.43 -3.77
CA TYR A 196 16.24 -12.29 -2.83
C TYR A 196 14.75 -12.37 -3.15
N ILE A 197 14.26 -11.81 -4.27
CA ILE A 197 12.82 -11.71 -4.58
C ILE A 197 12.19 -13.08 -4.71
N LYS A 198 12.72 -13.94 -5.59
CA LYS A 198 12.18 -15.28 -5.83
C LYS A 198 12.04 -16.07 -4.53
N GLU A 199 13.14 -16.26 -3.82
CA GLU A 199 13.15 -17.07 -2.59
C GLU A 199 12.25 -16.49 -1.49
N SER A 200 12.14 -15.15 -1.44
CA SER A 200 11.31 -14.49 -0.44
C SER A 200 9.82 -14.66 -0.70
N VAL A 201 9.36 -14.55 -1.93
CA VAL A 201 7.95 -14.78 -2.27
C VAL A 201 7.56 -16.24 -2.02
N LEU A 202 8.37 -17.20 -2.47
CA LEU A 202 8.13 -18.62 -2.23
C LEU A 202 8.13 -18.96 -0.74
N HIS A 203 9.03 -18.33 0.03
CA HIS A 203 9.04 -18.47 1.49
C HIS A 203 7.74 -17.95 2.12
N LEU A 204 7.22 -16.79 1.70
CA LEU A 204 5.95 -16.27 2.20
C LEU A 204 4.77 -17.20 1.87
N TYR A 205 4.77 -17.80 0.68
CA TYR A 205 3.80 -18.83 0.32
C TYR A 205 3.90 -20.06 1.24
N SER A 206 5.12 -20.52 1.54
CA SER A 206 5.32 -21.64 2.47
C SER A 206 4.85 -21.37 3.89
N LEU A 207 4.78 -20.10 4.31
CA LEU A 207 4.17 -19.68 5.58
C LEU A 207 2.62 -19.65 5.53
N GLY A 208 2.01 -19.90 4.36
CA GLY A 208 0.57 -19.86 4.16
C GLY A 208 0.00 -18.48 3.80
N ILE A 209 0.84 -17.49 3.53
CA ILE A 209 0.42 -16.15 3.12
C ILE A 209 0.03 -16.18 1.65
N ARG A 210 -1.27 -16.11 1.36
CA ARG A 210 -1.80 -16.32 0.01
C ARG A 210 -1.66 -15.10 -0.90
N GLU A 211 -1.66 -13.90 -0.33
CA GLU A 211 -1.54 -12.65 -1.10
C GLU A 211 -0.30 -11.87 -0.65
N VAL A 212 0.65 -11.73 -1.56
CA VAL A 212 1.90 -11.01 -1.34
C VAL A 212 1.88 -9.71 -2.15
N ASN A 213 1.66 -8.59 -1.47
CA ASN A 213 1.66 -7.26 -2.05
C ASN A 213 3.07 -6.67 -2.03
N ILE A 214 3.72 -6.64 -3.17
CA ILE A 214 5.11 -6.19 -3.29
C ILE A 214 5.15 -4.84 -3.98
N ASN A 215 5.93 -3.92 -3.41
CA ASN A 215 6.22 -2.62 -3.99
C ASN A 215 7.73 -2.40 -4.09
N VAL A 216 8.17 -1.83 -5.20
CA VAL A 216 9.48 -1.20 -5.29
C VAL A 216 9.43 0.16 -4.57
N VAL A 217 10.52 0.59 -3.95
CA VAL A 217 10.61 1.96 -3.40
C VAL A 217 10.52 2.97 -4.54
N PHE A 218 9.88 4.11 -4.28
CA PHE A 218 9.70 5.16 -5.28
C PHE A 218 10.90 6.10 -5.37
N GLU A 219 11.70 6.14 -4.34
CA GLU A 219 12.92 6.93 -4.20
C GLU A 219 13.96 6.49 -5.25
N ASP A 220 14.80 7.43 -5.67
CA ASP A 220 15.89 7.18 -6.63
C ASP A 220 17.08 6.47 -5.96
N VAL A 221 16.94 5.17 -5.75
CA VAL A 221 17.94 4.30 -5.11
C VAL A 221 18.49 3.23 -6.06
N TRP A 222 18.08 3.25 -7.32
CA TRP A 222 18.31 2.20 -8.31
C TRP A 222 19.67 2.37 -8.98
N LYS A 223 20.38 1.26 -9.14
CA LYS A 223 21.70 1.19 -9.77
C LYS A 223 21.60 0.69 -11.21
N ASP A 224 22.69 0.87 -11.95
CA ASP A 224 22.80 0.29 -13.28
C ASP A 224 22.75 -1.25 -13.21
N GLY A 225 21.89 -1.85 -14.04
CA GLY A 225 21.68 -3.30 -14.07
C GLY A 225 20.63 -3.83 -13.09
N ASP A 226 20.12 -3.00 -12.16
CA ASP A 226 19.07 -3.42 -11.22
C ASP A 226 17.81 -3.88 -11.95
N ASP A 227 17.43 -3.20 -13.02
CA ASP A 227 16.26 -3.55 -13.84
C ASP A 227 16.41 -4.93 -14.50
N LEU A 228 17.58 -5.25 -15.02
CA LEU A 228 17.86 -6.57 -15.62
C LEU A 228 17.84 -7.68 -14.57
N LEU A 229 18.46 -7.46 -13.42
CA LEU A 229 18.44 -8.41 -12.32
C LEU A 229 17.02 -8.59 -11.77
N PHE A 230 16.25 -7.51 -11.67
CA PHE A 230 14.85 -7.54 -11.22
C PHE A 230 13.98 -8.35 -12.19
N GLU A 231 14.11 -8.12 -13.49
CA GLU A 231 13.43 -8.90 -14.52
C GLU A 231 13.74 -10.40 -14.40
N GLN A 232 15.03 -10.75 -14.30
CA GLN A 232 15.45 -12.14 -14.16
C GLN A 232 14.86 -12.79 -12.90
N GLN A 233 14.90 -12.11 -11.76
CA GLN A 233 14.31 -12.63 -10.51
C GLN A 233 12.80 -12.84 -10.63
N LEU A 234 12.10 -11.98 -11.36
CA LEU A 234 10.67 -12.16 -11.60
C LEU A 234 10.40 -13.30 -12.57
N MET A 235 11.22 -13.49 -13.60
CA MET A 235 11.09 -14.64 -14.52
C MET A 235 11.35 -15.96 -13.78
N ASP A 236 12.39 -16.02 -12.96
CA ASP A 236 12.70 -17.19 -12.14
C ASP A 236 11.59 -17.49 -11.11
N LEU A 237 10.95 -16.45 -10.56
CA LEU A 237 9.77 -16.58 -9.71
C LEU A 237 8.56 -17.10 -10.48
N ALA A 238 8.33 -16.57 -11.69
CA ALA A 238 7.26 -17.00 -12.58
C ALA A 238 7.36 -18.51 -12.88
N ASP A 239 8.57 -18.97 -13.19
CA ASP A 239 8.83 -20.38 -13.46
C ASP A 239 8.48 -21.25 -12.25
N ALA A 240 8.96 -20.90 -11.07
CA ALA A 240 8.67 -21.65 -9.85
C ALA A 240 7.17 -21.66 -9.50
N ILE A 241 6.48 -20.51 -9.66
CA ILE A 241 5.03 -20.41 -9.41
C ILE A 241 4.25 -21.33 -10.36
N ILE A 242 4.68 -21.42 -11.65
CA ILE A 242 4.01 -22.24 -12.65
C ILE A 242 4.34 -23.72 -12.46
N GLU A 243 5.58 -24.08 -12.19
CA GLU A 243 6.02 -25.46 -11.99
C GLU A 243 5.36 -26.10 -10.78
N GLU A 244 5.34 -25.41 -9.65
CA GLU A 244 4.77 -25.88 -8.38
C GLU A 244 3.26 -25.60 -8.25
N LYS A 245 2.62 -25.02 -9.27
CA LYS A 245 1.18 -24.68 -9.31
C LYS A 245 0.73 -23.71 -8.19
N TRP A 246 1.62 -22.87 -7.69
CA TRP A 246 1.24 -21.88 -6.68
C TRP A 246 0.14 -20.93 -7.17
N TYR A 247 0.08 -20.65 -8.50
CA TYR A 247 -0.93 -19.79 -9.12
C TYR A 247 -2.39 -20.19 -8.84
N GLU A 248 -2.64 -21.44 -8.42
CA GLU A 248 -3.99 -21.90 -8.11
C GLU A 248 -4.57 -21.27 -6.85
N ASN A 249 -3.72 -20.97 -5.85
CA ASN A 249 -4.16 -20.53 -4.53
C ASN A 249 -3.41 -19.30 -3.98
N TYR A 250 -2.37 -18.83 -4.67
CA TYR A 250 -1.49 -17.76 -4.22
C TYR A 250 -1.33 -16.69 -5.28
N ALA A 251 -1.17 -15.44 -4.83
CA ALA A 251 -1.03 -14.29 -5.70
C ALA A 251 0.18 -13.41 -5.29
N CYS A 252 0.86 -12.89 -6.30
CA CYS A 252 1.91 -11.89 -6.16
C CYS A 252 1.54 -10.65 -6.98
N SER A 253 1.55 -9.48 -6.36
CA SER A 253 1.14 -8.24 -7.03
C SER A 253 2.04 -7.80 -8.17
N PHE A 254 3.22 -8.42 -8.35
CA PHE A 254 4.04 -8.18 -9.53
C PHE A 254 3.44 -8.78 -10.80
N PHE A 255 2.64 -9.85 -10.68
CA PHE A 255 1.97 -10.49 -11.81
C PHE A 255 0.50 -10.10 -11.87
N ALA A 256 0.19 -9.11 -12.69
CA ALA A 256 -1.16 -8.59 -12.88
C ALA A 256 -1.55 -8.61 -14.35
N GLU A 257 -2.75 -9.11 -14.68
CA GLU A 257 -3.21 -9.32 -16.07
C GLU A 257 -3.27 -8.03 -16.91
N PHE A 258 -3.50 -6.89 -16.27
CA PHE A 258 -3.87 -5.65 -16.96
C PHE A 258 -2.80 -4.56 -16.91
N ILE A 259 -1.53 -4.95 -16.84
CA ILE A 259 -0.42 -4.00 -16.90
C ILE A 259 0.31 -4.08 -18.23
N GLY A 260 1.09 -3.03 -18.55
CA GLY A 260 1.96 -3.00 -19.71
C GLY A 260 1.24 -2.69 -21.02
N LYS A 261 0.17 -1.90 -20.97
CA LYS A 261 -0.54 -1.36 -22.16
C LYS A 261 -0.43 0.17 -22.16
N PRO A 262 -0.59 0.82 -23.33
CA PRO A 262 -0.84 2.25 -23.37
C PRO A 262 -2.07 2.59 -22.52
N MET A 263 -2.07 3.75 -21.89
CA MET A 263 -3.26 4.23 -21.19
C MET A 263 -4.17 4.99 -22.16
N ASP A 264 -5.46 4.75 -22.02
CA ASP A 264 -6.46 5.53 -22.74
C ASP A 264 -6.58 6.93 -22.10
N PRO A 265 -6.30 8.01 -22.85
CA PRO A 265 -6.40 9.37 -22.31
C PRO A 265 -7.79 9.76 -21.83
N GLU A 266 -8.86 9.16 -22.38
CA GLU A 266 -10.22 9.49 -22.05
C GLU A 266 -10.68 8.80 -20.75
N THR A 267 -10.30 7.54 -20.55
CA THR A 267 -10.77 6.73 -19.41
C THR A 267 -9.77 6.64 -18.28
N ASP A 268 -8.47 6.72 -18.57
CA ASP A 268 -7.38 6.47 -17.62
C ASP A 268 -6.72 7.76 -17.10
N ASN A 269 -7.22 8.94 -17.53
CA ASN A 269 -6.68 10.22 -17.06
C ASN A 269 -7.19 10.56 -15.66
N GLN A 270 -6.66 9.91 -14.64
CA GLN A 270 -7.05 10.08 -13.25
C GLN A 270 -5.82 10.11 -12.33
N ASN A 271 -6.06 10.63 -11.10
CA ASN A 271 -5.13 10.50 -9.99
C ASN A 271 -5.33 9.14 -9.29
N TRP A 272 -4.60 8.13 -9.73
CA TRP A 272 -4.64 6.78 -9.17
C TRP A 272 -4.02 6.68 -7.76
N CYS A 273 -3.13 7.60 -7.39
CA CYS A 273 -2.48 7.62 -6.08
C CYS A 273 -3.47 7.92 -4.93
N GLY A 274 -4.53 8.69 -5.21
CA GLY A 274 -5.55 9.04 -4.23
C GLY A 274 -5.19 10.23 -3.31
N ALA A 275 -4.02 10.86 -3.44
CA ALA A 275 -3.71 12.07 -2.68
C ALA A 275 -4.75 13.17 -2.97
N GLY A 276 -5.27 13.80 -1.91
CA GLY A 276 -6.39 14.75 -1.97
C GLY A 276 -7.78 14.10 -1.86
N LYS A 277 -7.95 12.85 -2.32
CA LYS A 277 -9.15 12.03 -2.02
C LYS A 277 -9.06 11.35 -0.66
N MET A 278 -7.86 11.16 -0.13
CA MET A 278 -7.58 10.70 1.22
C MET A 278 -7.52 11.88 2.20
N LEU A 279 -7.57 11.59 3.49
CA LEU A 279 -7.30 12.54 4.55
C LEU A 279 -6.37 11.89 5.57
N ALA A 280 -5.30 12.58 5.98
CA ALA A 280 -4.49 12.14 7.10
C ALA A 280 -4.47 13.22 8.18
N VAL A 281 -4.43 12.81 9.45
CA VAL A 281 -4.36 13.70 10.60
C VAL A 281 -3.20 13.30 11.50
N ASP A 282 -2.38 14.29 11.91
CA ASP A 282 -1.24 14.10 12.80
C ASP A 282 -1.57 14.39 14.27
N ALA A 283 -0.59 14.23 15.15
CA ALA A 283 -0.71 14.47 16.58
C ALA A 283 -0.92 15.95 16.96
N ALA A 284 -0.57 16.87 16.07
CA ALA A 284 -0.83 18.30 16.23
C ALA A 284 -2.24 18.70 15.77
N GLY A 285 -2.95 17.81 15.09
CA GLY A 285 -4.28 18.04 14.53
C GLY A 285 -4.26 18.66 13.13
N ASN A 286 -3.14 18.64 12.44
CA ASN A 286 -3.05 19.09 11.06
C ASN A 286 -3.64 18.06 10.11
N PHE A 287 -4.30 18.52 9.06
CA PHE A 287 -4.83 17.72 7.97
C PHE A 287 -3.90 17.75 6.75
N TYR A 288 -3.68 16.57 6.16
CA TYR A 288 -2.84 16.36 4.98
C TYR A 288 -3.62 15.63 3.88
N PRO A 289 -3.30 15.86 2.59
CA PRO A 289 -3.93 15.16 1.47
C PRO A 289 -3.62 13.65 1.43
N CYS A 290 -2.51 13.23 2.05
CA CYS A 290 -2.17 11.88 2.48
C CYS A 290 -0.96 11.93 3.42
N THR A 291 -0.61 10.80 4.03
CA THR A 291 0.49 10.69 5.02
C THR A 291 1.86 11.09 4.49
N ARG A 292 2.10 10.93 3.19
CA ARG A 292 3.38 11.29 2.54
C ARG A 292 3.64 12.80 2.43
N PHE A 293 2.67 13.64 2.76
CA PHE A 293 2.84 15.10 2.82
C PHE A 293 3.06 15.63 4.24
N ALA A 294 3.08 14.77 5.24
CA ALA A 294 3.43 15.15 6.61
C ALA A 294 4.96 15.34 6.75
N ALA A 295 5.36 16.22 7.65
CA ALA A 295 6.77 16.60 7.83
C ALA A 295 7.72 15.41 8.03
N TYR A 296 7.30 14.38 8.76
CA TYR A 296 8.12 13.21 9.05
C TYR A 296 8.27 12.23 7.85
N SER A 297 7.58 12.50 6.74
CA SER A 297 7.65 11.71 5.49
C SER A 297 8.39 12.40 4.35
N LEU A 298 8.83 13.63 4.55
CA LEU A 298 9.51 14.46 3.55
C LEU A 298 10.98 14.65 3.95
N ARG A 299 11.89 14.57 2.99
CA ARG A 299 13.34 14.69 3.21
C ARG A 299 13.75 16.17 3.28
N ASP A 300 13.40 16.92 2.25
CA ASP A 300 13.87 18.30 2.06
C ASP A 300 12.74 19.32 1.85
N LYS A 301 11.53 18.84 1.62
CA LYS A 301 10.37 19.71 1.35
C LYS A 301 9.58 20.04 2.61
N LYS A 302 8.89 21.15 2.57
CA LYS A 302 7.94 21.53 3.63
C LYS A 302 6.67 20.70 3.55
N PRO A 303 6.04 20.34 4.68
CA PRO A 303 4.76 19.64 4.68
C PRO A 303 3.68 20.47 3.99
N ILE A 304 2.74 19.80 3.32
CA ILE A 304 1.58 20.46 2.73
C ILE A 304 0.36 20.18 3.61
N ILE A 305 0.08 21.14 4.48
CA ILE A 305 -1.09 21.11 5.37
C ILE A 305 -2.27 21.70 4.60
N ILE A 306 -3.39 20.97 4.56
CA ILE A 306 -4.64 21.37 3.88
C ILE A 306 -5.73 21.82 4.86
N GLY A 307 -5.39 21.97 6.13
CA GLY A 307 -6.32 22.36 7.19
C GLY A 307 -5.92 21.79 8.54
N ASN A 308 -6.82 21.85 9.51
CA ASN A 308 -6.61 21.31 10.85
C ASN A 308 -7.95 21.02 11.55
N VAL A 309 -7.87 20.36 12.72
CA VAL A 309 -9.05 19.95 13.50
C VAL A 309 -9.89 21.11 14.10
N TYR A 310 -9.41 22.34 14.03
CA TYR A 310 -10.09 23.53 14.58
C TYR A 310 -10.79 24.33 13.49
N ASP A 311 -10.13 24.51 12.35
CA ASP A 311 -10.59 25.37 11.25
C ASP A 311 -11.19 24.55 10.09
N GLY A 312 -10.99 23.23 10.10
CA GLY A 312 -11.42 22.33 9.02
C GLY A 312 -10.47 22.31 7.82
N ILE A 313 -10.95 21.78 6.70
CA ILE A 313 -10.21 21.70 5.44
C ILE A 313 -10.32 23.01 4.68
N ASP A 314 -9.18 23.57 4.27
CA ASP A 314 -9.13 24.68 3.33
C ASP A 314 -9.27 24.16 1.89
N SER A 315 -10.40 24.41 1.27
CA SER A 315 -10.70 23.98 -0.08
C SER A 315 -9.76 24.58 -1.14
N ASN A 316 -9.14 25.72 -0.89
CA ASN A 316 -8.17 26.30 -1.81
C ASN A 316 -6.84 25.55 -1.77
N LEU A 317 -6.43 25.06 -0.60
CA LEU A 317 -5.24 24.23 -0.44
C LEU A 317 -5.47 22.78 -0.93
N LEU A 318 -6.70 22.28 -0.82
CA LEU A 318 -7.05 20.93 -1.31
C LEU A 318 -7.24 20.88 -2.85
N ARG A 319 -7.76 21.95 -3.46
CA ARG A 319 -8.12 21.98 -4.91
C ARG A 319 -6.98 21.55 -5.84
N PRO A 320 -5.72 21.96 -5.67
CA PRO A 320 -4.63 21.50 -6.53
C PRO A 320 -4.50 19.98 -6.57
N PHE A 321 -4.68 19.30 -5.44
CA PHE A 321 -4.64 17.82 -5.36
C PHE A 321 -5.81 17.17 -6.08
N LEU A 322 -7.00 17.74 -6.03
CA LEU A 322 -8.19 17.24 -6.73
C LEU A 322 -8.10 17.43 -8.26
N SER A 323 -7.27 18.38 -8.71
CA SER A 323 -7.00 18.61 -10.13
C SER A 323 -5.86 17.78 -10.71
N LEU A 324 -5.15 16.99 -9.86
CA LEU A 324 -4.09 16.12 -10.32
C LEU A 324 -4.65 14.95 -11.12
N ASP A 325 -4.08 14.77 -12.30
CA ASP A 325 -4.31 13.61 -13.13
C ASP A 325 -3.02 13.21 -13.87
N ARG A 326 -3.09 12.21 -14.72
CA ARG A 326 -1.93 11.73 -15.47
C ARG A 326 -1.36 12.79 -16.40
N LEU A 327 -2.21 13.56 -17.09
CA LEU A 327 -1.77 14.54 -18.10
C LEU A 327 -1.16 15.77 -17.43
N THR A 328 -1.73 16.24 -16.32
CA THR A 328 -1.27 17.46 -15.65
C THR A 328 0.08 17.33 -14.95
N GLN A 329 0.52 16.11 -14.63
CA GLN A 329 1.77 15.90 -13.91
C GLN A 329 2.85 15.12 -14.67
N SER A 330 2.49 14.41 -15.75
CA SER A 330 3.42 13.51 -16.43
C SER A 330 4.17 14.22 -17.56
N PRO A 331 5.49 13.98 -17.71
CA PRO A 331 6.21 14.39 -18.90
C PRO A 331 5.71 13.63 -20.12
N GLN A 332 5.92 14.19 -21.33
CA GLN A 332 5.44 13.63 -22.62
C GLN A 332 5.80 12.14 -22.78
N LYS A 333 7.02 11.76 -22.42
CA LYS A 333 7.48 10.36 -22.47
C LYS A 333 6.63 9.38 -21.61
N CYS A 334 5.93 9.87 -20.57
CA CYS A 334 5.03 9.06 -19.75
C CYS A 334 3.61 9.04 -20.31
N ILE A 335 3.18 10.12 -20.96
CA ILE A 335 1.87 10.22 -21.63
C ILE A 335 1.81 9.26 -22.81
N GLU A 336 2.88 9.22 -23.62
CA GLU A 336 3.02 8.39 -24.82
C GLU A 336 3.58 6.99 -24.54
N CYS A 337 3.75 6.62 -23.27
CA CYS A 337 4.38 5.35 -22.91
C CYS A 337 3.48 4.17 -23.27
N GLU A 338 3.98 3.28 -24.11
CA GLU A 338 3.28 2.07 -24.57
C GLU A 338 2.97 1.06 -23.46
N VAL A 339 3.68 1.15 -22.34
CA VAL A 339 3.53 0.25 -21.18
C VAL A 339 3.09 1.01 -19.91
N ALA A 340 2.35 2.09 -20.07
CA ALA A 340 2.00 3.00 -18.98
C ALA A 340 1.07 2.38 -17.93
N SER A 341 0.18 1.45 -18.32
CA SER A 341 -0.76 0.83 -17.40
C SER A 341 -0.03 0.00 -16.33
N GLY A 342 -0.44 0.15 -15.07
CA GLY A 342 0.23 -0.46 -13.93
C GLY A 342 1.53 0.21 -13.48
N CYS A 343 1.97 1.30 -14.16
CA CYS A 343 3.09 2.10 -13.71
C CYS A 343 2.68 2.91 -12.48
N ALA A 344 3.14 2.47 -11.32
CA ALA A 344 2.83 3.14 -10.05
C ALA A 344 3.58 4.47 -9.91
N TRP A 345 3.02 5.36 -9.09
CA TRP A 345 3.71 6.58 -8.62
C TRP A 345 3.19 6.96 -7.23
N CYS A 346 3.98 7.75 -6.53
CA CYS A 346 3.60 8.32 -5.24
C CYS A 346 3.62 9.85 -5.35
N GLN A 347 2.50 10.50 -5.08
CA GLN A 347 2.41 11.98 -5.16
C GLN A 347 3.32 12.67 -4.15
N GLY A 348 3.45 12.11 -2.93
CA GLY A 348 4.37 12.64 -1.93
C GLY A 348 5.83 12.53 -2.36
N GLU A 349 6.22 11.39 -2.97
CA GLU A 349 7.57 11.25 -3.54
C GLU A 349 7.78 12.16 -4.75
N ASN A 350 6.76 12.31 -5.61
CA ASN A 350 6.84 13.25 -6.73
C ASN A 350 7.11 14.67 -6.25
N TYR A 351 6.43 15.10 -5.20
CA TYR A 351 6.63 16.41 -4.58
C TYR A 351 8.02 16.53 -3.95
N ASP A 352 8.43 15.52 -3.17
CA ASP A 352 9.70 15.51 -2.44
C ASP A 352 10.91 15.50 -3.40
N ALA A 353 10.80 14.80 -4.54
CA ALA A 353 11.82 14.72 -5.57
C ALA A 353 11.77 15.87 -6.61
N ALA A 354 10.74 16.71 -6.59
CA ALA A 354 10.61 17.78 -7.57
C ALA A 354 11.68 18.88 -7.36
N GLU A 355 12.17 19.47 -8.45
CA GLU A 355 13.16 20.55 -8.40
C GLU A 355 12.60 21.81 -7.74
N THR A 356 11.28 22.03 -7.86
CA THR A 356 10.57 23.17 -7.27
C THR A 356 9.46 22.69 -6.34
N ASP A 357 8.85 23.60 -5.58
CA ASP A 357 7.75 23.28 -4.66
C ASP A 357 6.43 23.04 -5.42
N THR A 358 6.41 21.99 -6.26
CA THR A 358 5.28 21.64 -7.10
C THR A 358 4.82 20.19 -6.90
N ILE A 359 3.50 19.97 -6.97
CA ILE A 359 2.89 18.64 -7.01
C ILE A 359 2.62 18.19 -8.46
N PHE A 360 2.88 19.04 -9.46
CA PHE A 360 2.62 18.79 -10.88
C PHE A 360 3.83 18.25 -11.65
N GLN A 361 4.80 17.67 -10.95
CA GLN A 361 5.97 17.03 -11.55
C GLN A 361 5.99 15.55 -11.14
N ARG A 362 6.16 14.65 -12.11
CA ARG A 362 6.26 13.21 -11.86
C ARG A 362 7.71 12.75 -11.85
N SER A 363 8.13 12.11 -10.75
CA SER A 363 9.38 11.36 -10.72
C SER A 363 9.33 10.15 -11.66
N THR A 364 10.43 9.89 -12.36
CA THR A 364 10.58 8.75 -13.27
C THR A 364 11.65 7.77 -12.80
N ALA A 365 12.11 7.86 -11.55
CA ALA A 365 13.14 6.99 -10.97
C ALA A 365 12.83 5.50 -11.14
N ILE A 366 11.57 5.10 -10.98
CA ILE A 366 11.14 3.68 -11.12
C ILE A 366 10.87 3.24 -12.56
N CYS A 367 11.11 4.08 -13.57
CA CYS A 367 10.68 3.80 -14.96
C CYS A 367 11.31 2.49 -15.48
N LYS A 368 12.62 2.29 -15.30
CA LYS A 368 13.31 1.06 -15.71
C LYS A 368 12.74 -0.17 -15.00
N MET A 369 12.46 -0.06 -13.69
CA MET A 369 11.88 -1.14 -12.89
C MET A 369 10.46 -1.52 -13.36
N HIS A 370 9.63 -0.53 -13.71
CA HIS A 370 8.31 -0.81 -14.27
C HIS A 370 8.39 -1.54 -15.61
N LYS A 371 9.26 -1.09 -16.53
CA LYS A 371 9.45 -1.76 -17.82
C LYS A 371 9.94 -3.20 -17.66
N ALA A 372 10.89 -3.44 -16.78
CA ALA A 372 11.36 -4.78 -16.42
C ALA A 372 10.24 -5.65 -15.85
N ARG A 373 9.43 -5.09 -14.94
CA ARG A 373 8.23 -5.79 -14.42
C ARG A 373 7.27 -6.17 -15.55
N VAL A 374 7.00 -5.29 -16.50
CA VAL A 374 6.09 -5.58 -17.62
C VAL A 374 6.61 -6.75 -18.46
N ARG A 375 7.91 -6.78 -18.80
CA ARG A 375 8.50 -7.90 -19.58
C ARG A 375 8.35 -9.23 -18.83
N ALA A 376 8.69 -9.26 -17.55
CA ALA A 376 8.53 -10.47 -16.73
C ALA A 376 7.04 -10.85 -16.53
N ASN A 377 6.14 -9.87 -16.41
CA ASN A 377 4.71 -10.12 -16.33
C ASN A 377 4.15 -10.75 -17.61
N ASN A 378 4.56 -10.25 -18.77
CA ASN A 378 4.19 -10.85 -20.05
C ASN A 378 4.74 -12.28 -20.19
N TYR A 379 5.99 -12.52 -19.77
CA TYR A 379 6.56 -13.85 -19.70
C TYR A 379 5.71 -14.80 -18.86
N TYR A 380 5.35 -14.39 -17.63
CA TYR A 380 4.54 -15.18 -16.72
C TYR A 380 3.19 -15.58 -17.33
N TRP A 381 2.40 -14.60 -17.81
CA TRP A 381 1.07 -14.87 -18.33
C TRP A 381 1.09 -15.69 -19.61
N ASN A 382 2.01 -15.41 -20.53
CA ASN A 382 2.17 -16.19 -21.75
C ASN A 382 2.53 -17.67 -21.45
N LYS A 383 3.42 -17.90 -20.49
CA LYS A 383 3.82 -19.26 -20.09
C LYS A 383 2.68 -19.98 -19.37
N LEU A 384 1.99 -19.30 -18.47
CA LEU A 384 0.84 -19.87 -17.73
C LEU A 384 -0.30 -20.25 -18.67
N TYR A 385 -0.70 -19.36 -19.60
CA TYR A 385 -1.78 -19.65 -20.54
C TYR A 385 -1.45 -20.83 -21.42
N ARG A 386 -0.25 -20.90 -21.98
CA ARG A 386 0.20 -22.06 -22.79
C ARG A 386 0.12 -23.37 -22.00
N LYS A 387 0.52 -23.35 -20.72
CA LYS A 387 0.41 -24.52 -19.84
C LYS A 387 -1.04 -24.94 -19.62
N LEU A 388 -1.92 -23.98 -19.31
CA LEU A 388 -3.34 -24.23 -19.08
C LEU A 388 -4.06 -24.72 -20.34
N GLU A 389 -3.71 -24.22 -21.53
CA GLU A 389 -4.20 -24.71 -22.82
C GLU A 389 -3.80 -26.17 -23.07
N GLN A 390 -2.54 -26.52 -22.79
CA GLN A 390 -2.05 -27.89 -22.90
C GLN A 390 -2.75 -28.84 -21.91
N GLU A 391 -2.99 -28.41 -20.67
CA GLU A 391 -3.67 -29.22 -19.65
C GLU A 391 -5.17 -29.38 -19.93
N ASN A 392 -5.85 -28.38 -20.48
CA ASN A 392 -7.31 -28.39 -20.69
C ASN A 392 -7.77 -28.83 -22.07
N GLY A 393 -6.86 -29.08 -23.02
CA GLY A 393 -7.16 -29.67 -24.34
C GLY A 393 -8.15 -28.91 -25.21
N LYS A 394 -8.63 -27.73 -24.84
CA LYS A 394 -9.46 -26.80 -25.65
C LYS A 394 -9.78 -25.53 -24.84
N THR A 395 -9.18 -24.43 -25.20
CA THR A 395 -9.87 -23.13 -25.19
C THR A 395 -9.15 -22.23 -26.21
N GLU A 396 -9.85 -21.85 -27.27
CA GLU A 396 -9.43 -20.81 -28.18
C GLU A 396 -9.34 -19.49 -27.37
N TYR A 397 -8.13 -19.09 -27.07
CA TYR A 397 -7.84 -17.79 -26.46
C TYR A 397 -7.34 -16.88 -27.59
N GLU A 398 -8.21 -15.96 -28.04
CA GLU A 398 -7.76 -14.83 -28.84
C GLU A 398 -6.86 -13.94 -27.97
N SER A 399 -5.56 -13.97 -28.27
CA SER A 399 -4.56 -13.20 -27.56
C SER A 399 -4.75 -11.70 -27.82
N SER A 400 -5.46 -11.03 -26.93
CA SER A 400 -5.45 -9.55 -26.89
C SER A 400 -4.11 -8.97 -26.37
N HIS A 401 -3.07 -9.82 -26.23
CA HIS A 401 -1.79 -9.49 -25.59
C HIS A 401 -0.56 -9.69 -26.46
N SER A 402 -0.75 -9.91 -27.76
CA SER A 402 0.37 -10.07 -28.69
C SER A 402 0.68 -8.75 -29.42
N ASN A 403 1.34 -7.83 -28.74
CA ASN A 403 2.27 -6.96 -29.45
C ASN A 403 3.67 -7.33 -28.96
N PRO A 404 4.52 -7.91 -29.83
CA PRO A 404 5.93 -8.03 -29.51
C PRO A 404 6.49 -6.61 -29.37
N ILE A 405 7.07 -6.33 -28.20
CA ILE A 405 7.89 -5.14 -28.04
C ILE A 405 9.14 -5.44 -28.87
N GLU A 406 9.20 -4.88 -30.10
CA GLU A 406 10.45 -4.84 -30.83
C GLU A 406 11.46 -4.09 -29.98
N GLU A 407 12.69 -4.62 -29.92
CA GLU A 407 13.79 -4.03 -29.18
C GLU A 407 13.96 -2.57 -29.61
N PRO A 408 13.97 -1.62 -28.69
CA PRO A 408 14.34 -0.26 -29.05
C PRO A 408 15.86 -0.18 -29.20
N CYS A 409 16.30 0.29 -30.33
CA CYS A 409 17.65 0.79 -30.57
C CYS A 409 18.09 1.81 -29.50
#